data_3f5bd33c42943649aac5e97cc4e6dd1e
#
_entry.id   3f5bd33c42943649aac5e97cc4e6dd1e
#
_cell.length_a   1.000
_cell.length_b   1.000
_cell.length_c   1.000
_cell.angle_alpha   90.00
_cell.angle_beta   90.00
_cell.angle_gamma   90.00
#
_symmetry.space_group_name_H-M   'P 1'
#
loop_
_entity.id
_entity.type
_entity.pdbx_description
1 polymer ?
#
loop_
_entity_poly.entity_id
_entity_poly.type
_entity_poly.pdbx_seq_one_letter_code
_entity_poly.pdbx_strand_id
1 'polypeptide(L)'
;MPLLKIISNTDIADKNAFIGQSSKEIARILGKTEKYVMVIFTFNPNFIFSTSDEPALYVELKSIGLPTEKTGEISRKIMDFLSSKTGVIQSRLFIEFTDVPPNLWGWNGGTM
;
A
#
# COMPACT_ATOMS: atom_id res chain seq x y z
N MET A 1 -12.05 -5.33 -3.40
CA MET A 1 -11.77 -4.24 -2.44
C MET A 1 -10.29 -4.22 -2.08
N PRO A 2 -9.43 -3.49 -2.79
CA PRO A 2 -8.04 -3.33 -2.34
C PRO A 2 -7.92 -2.25 -1.27
N LEU A 3 -7.11 -2.52 -0.26
CA LEU A 3 -6.66 -1.55 0.73
C LEU A 3 -5.15 -1.45 0.65
N LEU A 4 -4.64 -0.25 0.39
CA LEU A 4 -3.22 0.07 0.51
C LEU A 4 -3.04 0.96 1.73
N LYS A 5 -2.42 0.42 2.78
CA LYS A 5 -2.12 1.16 4.00
C LYS A 5 -0.62 1.41 4.08
N ILE A 6 -0.24 2.66 4.19
CA ILE A 6 1.16 3.09 4.16
C ILE A 6 1.48 3.79 5.48
N ILE A 7 2.50 3.28 6.19
CA ILE A 7 3.06 3.95 7.37
C ILE A 7 4.47 4.38 7.00
N SER A 8 4.77 5.66 7.22
CA SER A 8 6.06 6.27 6.88
C SER A 8 6.63 7.01 8.07
N ASN A 9 7.94 6.91 8.28
CA ASN A 9 8.64 7.75 9.26
C ASN A 9 9.15 9.06 8.66
N THR A 10 8.91 9.29 7.38
CA THR A 10 9.20 10.57 6.71
C THR A 10 7.89 11.17 6.19
N ASP A 11 7.74 12.49 6.34
CA ASP A 11 6.53 13.17 5.91
C ASP A 11 6.56 13.42 4.39
N ILE A 12 5.39 13.66 3.81
CA ILE A 12 5.20 13.92 2.39
C ILE A 12 4.52 15.27 2.23
N ALA A 13 5.05 16.10 1.32
CA ALA A 13 4.62 17.50 1.17
C ALA A 13 3.16 17.62 0.72
N ASP A 14 2.72 16.81 -0.27
CA ASP A 14 1.35 16.84 -0.79
C ASP A 14 0.71 15.47 -0.63
N LYS A 15 0.16 15.24 0.57
CA LYS A 15 -0.48 13.96 0.90
C LYS A 15 -1.69 13.65 0.04
N ASN A 16 -2.51 14.65 -0.27
CA ASN A 16 -3.72 14.45 -1.07
C ASN A 16 -3.38 13.99 -2.50
N ALA A 17 -2.40 14.64 -3.12
CA ALA A 17 -1.93 14.22 -4.43
C ALA A 17 -1.34 12.81 -4.39
N PHE A 18 -0.55 12.51 -3.38
CA PHE A 18 0.10 11.22 -3.23
C PHE A 18 -0.92 10.08 -3.07
N ILE A 19 -1.91 10.23 -2.18
CA ILE A 19 -2.91 9.17 -1.98
C ILE A 19 -3.80 9.00 -3.21
N GLY A 20 -4.13 10.09 -3.91
CA GLY A 20 -4.89 10.01 -5.14
C GLY A 20 -4.15 9.28 -6.25
N GLN A 21 -2.85 9.56 -6.42
CA GLN A 21 -2.01 8.86 -7.39
C GLN A 21 -1.83 7.39 -7.00
N SER A 22 -1.67 7.11 -5.71
CA SER A 22 -1.56 5.75 -5.20
C SER A 22 -2.82 4.93 -5.45
N SER A 23 -4.00 5.53 -5.29
CA SER A 23 -5.29 4.89 -5.59
C SER A 23 -5.36 4.44 -7.04
N LYS A 24 -5.01 5.33 -7.97
CA LYS A 24 -4.99 5.01 -9.41
C LYS A 24 -3.99 3.91 -9.73
N GLU A 25 -2.80 4.00 -9.17
CA GLU A 25 -1.72 3.05 -9.45
C GLU A 25 -2.06 1.65 -8.95
N ILE A 26 -2.62 1.53 -7.74
CA ILE A 26 -3.04 0.23 -7.20
C ILE A 26 -4.16 -0.38 -8.05
N ALA A 27 -5.14 0.42 -8.46
CA ALA A 27 -6.18 -0.06 -9.36
C ALA A 27 -5.59 -0.62 -10.65
N ARG A 28 -4.63 0.09 -11.23
CA ARG A 28 -3.95 -0.32 -12.45
C ARG A 28 -3.15 -1.61 -12.26
N ILE A 29 -2.35 -1.67 -11.19
CA ILE A 29 -1.47 -2.83 -10.91
C ILE A 29 -2.30 -4.09 -10.69
N LEU A 30 -3.41 -3.98 -9.95
CA LEU A 30 -4.25 -5.13 -9.60
C LEU A 30 -5.34 -5.42 -10.64
N GLY A 31 -5.51 -4.57 -11.65
CA GLY A 31 -6.61 -4.72 -12.60
C GLY A 31 -7.98 -4.59 -11.97
N LYS A 32 -8.11 -3.73 -10.95
CA LYS A 32 -9.36 -3.49 -10.23
C LYS A 32 -9.91 -2.10 -10.58
N THR A 33 -11.23 -1.91 -10.37
CA THR A 33 -11.80 -0.58 -10.49
C THR A 33 -11.36 0.31 -9.33
N GLU A 34 -10.95 1.53 -9.63
CA GLU A 34 -10.51 2.49 -8.60
C GLU A 34 -11.63 2.83 -7.61
N LYS A 35 -12.88 2.67 -8.01
CA LYS A 35 -14.07 2.93 -7.19
C LYS A 35 -14.01 2.25 -5.81
N TYR A 36 -13.36 1.08 -5.72
CA TYR A 36 -13.32 0.30 -4.48
C TYR A 36 -11.94 0.29 -3.83
N VAL A 37 -11.00 1.10 -4.32
CA VAL A 37 -9.67 1.19 -3.74
C VAL A 37 -9.68 2.13 -2.55
N MET A 38 -9.11 1.68 -1.44
CA MET A 38 -8.90 2.52 -0.26
C MET A 38 -7.39 2.69 -0.07
N VAL A 39 -6.95 3.94 0.16
CA VAL A 39 -5.56 4.25 0.46
C VAL A 39 -5.52 5.03 1.77
N ILE A 40 -4.68 4.58 2.70
CA ILE A 40 -4.44 5.25 3.97
C ILE A 40 -2.96 5.56 4.06
N PHE A 41 -2.62 6.82 4.34
CA PHE A 41 -1.25 7.23 4.62
C PHE A 41 -1.16 7.76 6.04
N THR A 42 -0.19 7.25 6.79
CA THR A 42 0.09 7.68 8.16
C THR A 42 1.56 8.05 8.28
N PHE A 43 1.84 9.28 8.71
CA PHE A 43 3.17 9.69 9.13
C PHE A 43 3.34 9.36 10.61
N ASN A 44 4.33 8.51 10.91
CA ASN A 44 4.66 8.15 12.28
C ASN A 44 6.17 8.28 12.48
N PRO A 45 6.64 9.36 13.14
CA PRO A 45 8.07 9.56 13.36
C PRO A 45 8.68 8.54 14.32
N ASN A 46 7.85 7.82 15.08
CA ASN A 46 8.30 6.80 16.03
C ASN A 46 8.41 5.43 15.32
N PHE A 47 9.29 5.35 14.34
CA PHE A 47 9.43 4.17 13.48
C PHE A 47 10.91 4.01 13.15
N ILE A 48 11.50 2.91 13.58
CA ILE A 48 12.87 2.55 13.19
C ILE A 48 12.88 1.20 12.49
N PHE A 49 13.82 1.03 11.58
CA PHE A 49 14.14 -0.25 10.97
C PHE A 49 15.65 -0.40 10.89
N SER A 50 16.15 -1.58 11.22
CA SER A 50 17.59 -1.90 11.21
C SER A 50 18.41 -0.92 12.06
N THR A 51 17.89 -0.62 13.27
CA THR A 51 18.48 0.30 14.25
C THR A 51 18.63 1.75 13.77
N SER A 52 17.92 2.14 12.73
CA SER A 52 18.03 3.46 12.09
C SER A 52 16.65 4.09 11.90
N ASP A 53 16.59 5.41 12.09
CA ASP A 53 15.42 6.23 11.79
C ASP A 53 15.47 6.86 10.38
N GLU A 54 16.39 6.42 9.54
CA GLU A 54 16.40 6.84 8.13
C GLU A 54 15.04 6.53 7.47
N PRO A 55 14.70 7.23 6.38
CA PRO A 55 13.39 7.04 5.74
C PRO A 55 13.08 5.58 5.44
N ALA A 56 11.90 5.13 5.88
CA ALA A 56 11.39 3.78 5.68
C ALA A 56 9.88 3.80 5.53
N LEU A 57 9.33 2.80 4.82
CA LEU A 57 7.90 2.59 4.68
C LEU A 57 7.55 1.17 5.09
N TYR A 58 6.45 1.04 5.81
CA TYR A 58 5.76 -0.22 6.01
C TYR A 58 4.39 -0.15 5.36
N VAL A 59 4.10 -1.09 4.46
CA VAL A 59 2.90 -1.08 3.64
C VAL A 59 2.13 -2.38 3.82
N GLU A 60 0.81 -2.28 3.94
CA GLU A 60 -0.08 -3.44 3.89
C GLU A 60 -0.93 -3.35 2.63
N LEU A 61 -0.93 -4.40 1.82
CA LEU A 61 -1.85 -4.54 0.71
C LEU A 61 -2.80 -5.70 0.99
N LYS A 62 -4.06 -5.37 1.22
CA LYS A 62 -5.12 -6.36 1.45
C LYS A 62 -6.11 -6.28 0.30
N SER A 63 -6.45 -7.42 -0.27
CA SER A 63 -7.39 -7.45 -1.39
C SER A 63 -8.14 -8.77 -1.42
N ILE A 64 -9.41 -8.71 -1.79
CA ILE A 64 -10.17 -9.90 -2.13
C ILE A 64 -9.68 -10.37 -3.50
N GLY A 65 -9.38 -11.68 -3.60
CA GLY A 65 -8.89 -12.25 -4.85
C GLY A 65 -7.49 -11.81 -5.24
N LEU A 66 -6.62 -11.58 -4.25
CA LEU A 66 -5.23 -11.25 -4.52
C LEU A 66 -4.55 -12.43 -5.22
N PRO A 67 -3.92 -12.21 -6.39
CA PRO A 67 -3.20 -13.29 -7.08
C PRO A 67 -1.87 -13.57 -6.36
N THR A 68 -1.91 -14.49 -5.40
CA THR A 68 -0.78 -14.76 -4.51
C THR A 68 0.45 -15.29 -5.26
N GLU A 69 0.26 -15.90 -6.42
CA GLU A 69 1.36 -16.36 -7.29
C GLU A 69 2.09 -15.21 -7.99
N LYS A 70 1.54 -14.00 -7.95
CA LYS A 70 2.10 -12.81 -8.60
C LYS A 70 2.62 -11.76 -7.61
N THR A 71 2.70 -12.09 -6.33
CA THR A 71 3.09 -11.10 -5.31
C THR A 71 4.49 -10.53 -5.55
N GLY A 72 5.42 -11.30 -6.08
CA GLY A 72 6.75 -10.79 -6.41
C GLY A 72 6.71 -9.69 -7.47
N GLU A 73 5.92 -9.87 -8.52
CA GLU A 73 5.72 -8.86 -9.57
C GLU A 73 4.96 -7.64 -9.04
N ILE A 74 3.90 -7.88 -8.28
CA ILE A 74 3.10 -6.81 -7.68
C ILE A 74 3.97 -5.99 -6.73
N SER A 75 4.76 -6.64 -5.89
CA SER A 75 5.70 -6.00 -4.97
C SER A 75 6.66 -5.07 -5.72
N ARG A 76 7.26 -5.57 -6.80
CA ARG A 76 8.19 -4.75 -7.61
C ARG A 76 7.51 -3.50 -8.15
N LYS A 77 6.32 -3.64 -8.70
CA LYS A 77 5.58 -2.49 -9.26
C LYS A 77 5.20 -1.46 -8.19
N ILE A 78 4.73 -1.92 -7.05
CA ILE A 78 4.36 -1.02 -5.94
C ILE A 78 5.61 -0.34 -5.38
N MET A 79 6.70 -1.07 -5.17
CA MET A 79 7.92 -0.50 -4.63
C MET A 79 8.56 0.52 -5.59
N ASP A 80 8.56 0.24 -6.90
CA ASP A 80 9.03 1.20 -7.89
C ASP A 80 8.22 2.50 -7.82
N PHE A 81 6.90 2.38 -7.73
CA PHE A 81 6.02 3.54 -7.63
C PHE A 81 6.25 4.32 -6.33
N LEU A 82 6.21 3.64 -5.18
CA LEU A 82 6.34 4.29 -3.88
C LEU A 82 7.73 4.91 -3.71
N SER A 83 8.78 4.23 -4.13
CA SER A 83 10.15 4.75 -4.06
C SER A 83 10.29 6.01 -4.91
N SER A 84 9.72 6.03 -6.12
CA SER A 84 9.76 7.21 -6.99
C SER A 84 9.03 8.40 -6.40
N LYS A 85 7.95 8.18 -5.64
CA LYS A 85 7.13 9.24 -5.05
C LYS A 85 7.65 9.75 -3.71
N THR A 86 8.26 8.89 -2.92
CA THR A 86 8.68 9.22 -1.55
C THR A 86 10.18 9.43 -1.39
N GLY A 87 10.98 8.95 -2.33
CA GLY A 87 12.43 8.94 -2.22
C GLY A 87 12.99 7.87 -1.29
N VAL A 88 12.14 7.03 -0.70
CA VAL A 88 12.58 5.95 0.17
C VAL A 88 13.18 4.82 -0.67
N ILE A 89 14.38 4.38 -0.32
CA ILE A 89 15.05 3.28 -1.04
C ILE A 89 14.34 1.96 -0.79
N GLN A 90 14.32 1.09 -1.78
CA GLN A 90 13.51 -0.13 -1.73
C GLN A 90 13.96 -1.12 -0.65
N SER A 91 15.23 -1.07 -0.24
CA SER A 91 15.73 -1.90 0.87
C SER A 91 15.14 -1.48 2.24
N ARG A 92 14.48 -0.33 2.31
CA ARG A 92 13.82 0.16 3.51
C ARG A 92 12.30 0.30 3.30
N LEU A 93 11.76 -0.42 2.34
CA LEU A 93 10.34 -0.42 2.00
C LEU A 93 9.83 -1.86 2.09
N PHE A 94 8.79 -2.06 2.91
CA PHE A 94 8.22 -3.39 3.17
C PHE A 94 6.76 -3.42 2.78
N ILE A 95 6.33 -4.55 2.23
CA ILE A 95 4.92 -4.79 1.90
C ILE A 95 4.51 -6.13 2.49
N GLU A 96 3.45 -6.12 3.30
CA GLU A 96 2.76 -7.33 3.71
C GLU A 96 1.51 -7.49 2.84
N PHE A 97 1.31 -8.68 2.29
CA PHE A 97 0.16 -9.01 1.47
C PHE A 97 -0.84 -9.86 2.24
N THR A 98 -2.12 -9.57 2.07
CA THR A 98 -3.19 -10.41 2.59
C THR A 98 -4.24 -10.66 1.51
N ASP A 99 -4.43 -11.93 1.16
CA ASP A 99 -5.55 -12.35 0.33
C ASP A 99 -6.76 -12.55 1.25
N VAL A 100 -7.76 -11.67 1.13
CA VAL A 100 -8.90 -11.65 2.05
C VAL A 100 -10.05 -12.46 1.45
N PRO A 101 -10.53 -13.50 2.13
CA PRO A 101 -11.76 -14.18 1.72
C PRO A 101 -12.95 -13.21 1.72
N PRO A 102 -13.84 -13.26 0.71
CA PRO A 102 -14.95 -12.29 0.61
C PRO A 102 -15.84 -12.24 1.86
N ASN A 103 -16.08 -13.39 2.51
CA ASN A 103 -16.90 -13.45 3.72
C ASN A 103 -16.21 -12.84 4.95
N LEU A 104 -14.94 -12.47 4.85
CA LEU A 104 -14.19 -11.80 5.91
C LEU A 104 -14.02 -10.31 5.66
N TRP A 105 -14.71 -9.77 4.65
CA TRP A 105 -14.71 -8.34 4.35
C TRP A 105 -16.13 -7.81 4.43
N GLY A 106 -16.43 -7.08 5.52
CA GLY A 106 -17.72 -6.46 5.72
C GLY A 106 -17.85 -5.18 4.90
N TRP A 107 -19.01 -5.00 4.25
CA TRP A 107 -19.32 -3.81 3.48
C TRP A 107 -20.83 -3.66 3.33
N ASN A 108 -21.30 -2.45 3.48
CA ASN A 108 -22.69 -2.07 3.21
C ASN A 108 -23.73 -2.96 3.92
N GLY A 109 -23.46 -3.27 5.19
CA GLY A 109 -24.38 -4.04 6.01
C GLY A 109 -24.32 -5.56 5.83
N GLY A 110 -23.37 -6.06 5.06
CA GLY A 110 -23.15 -7.49 4.82
C GLY A 110 -21.70 -7.80 4.60
N THR A 111 -21.42 -8.76 3.74
CA THR A 111 -20.05 -9.11 3.30
C THR A 111 -19.97 -9.11 1.78
N MET A 112 -18.77 -9.08 1.28
CA MET A 112 -18.52 -9.06 -0.16
C MET A 112 -18.84 -10.39 -0.84
#